data_c854433409e6373e6efc202ebb18a27a
#
_entry.id   c854433409e6373e6efc202ebb18a27a
#
_cell.length_a   1.000
_cell.length_b   1.000
_cell.length_c   1.000
_cell.angle_alpha   90.00
_cell.angle_beta   90.00
_cell.angle_gamma   90.00
#
_symmetry.space_group_name_H-M   'P 1'
#
loop_
_entity.id
_entity.type
_entity.pdbx_description
1 polymer ?
#
loop_
_entity_poly.entity_id
_entity_poly.type
_entity_poly.pdbx_seq_one_letter_code
_entity_poly.pdbx_strand_id
1 'polypeptide(L)'
;MTQRDIEQLKELEAKDVLDHKEFARYEYLKKKLVNDARVEQFKKNQKEPYASKRSRAVNLAWEFFKDPQIDGQCYVAVGGLDSITLFLFLRSIGIDIPAVSVSSLEDKSIQKVHKALGVKALKPLKSKVEVIREFGFPVISKEIAGKIDTLNHPTEDNATVRHAIITGETGAQGGYRTGSRMQLPKKWLKLFGGADEEGTALGYQKAPVKVSDMCCYWLKELPCDLYHRETGRWPYMGLMASEGGRRQKALAINGCNYISENTRRSCPFATFLRDDLLRLALEMDAWYHDHWQEFRPIVKEREDGTVEYGDPIHLETIVPTIYGDIYQDEKGILQTRDAQRTGCSMCGFGIHREERPNRFDLLWERNPKEWEFWMHRICQDDNGEWYGWDRALDYIGVKWQKPWLYIEEKRNAEAVEQLSMFDQKSTTMSQLDDAVAV
;
A
#
# COMPACT_ATOMS: atom_id res chain seq x y z
N MET A 1 6.80 26.96 2.81
CA MET A 1 6.05 28.25 2.95
C MET A 1 6.39 29.16 1.77
N THR A 2 5.47 30.01 1.35
CA THR A 2 5.76 31.09 0.39
C THR A 2 6.41 32.26 1.11
N GLN A 3 7.10 33.14 0.39
CA GLN A 3 7.67 34.37 0.95
C GLN A 3 6.59 35.22 1.65
N ARG A 4 5.40 35.33 1.04
CA ARG A 4 4.23 36.01 1.62
C ARG A 4 3.75 35.41 2.93
N ASP A 5 3.77 34.06 3.06
CA ASP A 5 3.40 33.39 4.31
C ASP A 5 4.39 33.72 5.45
N ILE A 6 5.69 33.84 5.12
CA ILE A 6 6.75 34.18 6.10
C ILE A 6 6.60 35.62 6.56
N GLU A 7 6.36 36.54 5.64
CA GLU A 7 6.12 37.95 5.94
C GLU A 7 4.88 38.12 6.82
N GLN A 8 3.78 37.45 6.44
CA GLN A 8 2.54 37.49 7.21
C GLN A 8 2.71 36.88 8.62
N LEU A 9 3.49 35.81 8.77
CA LEU A 9 3.76 35.24 10.09
C LEU A 9 4.51 36.24 10.97
N LYS A 10 5.54 36.92 10.43
CA LYS A 10 6.29 37.98 11.15
C LYS A 10 5.43 39.16 11.54
N GLU A 11 4.52 39.59 10.64
CA GLU A 11 3.57 40.68 10.94
C GLU A 11 2.63 40.33 12.10
N LEU A 12 2.14 39.06 12.13
CA LEU A 12 1.27 38.59 13.21
C LEU A 12 2.06 38.39 14.53
N GLU A 13 3.31 37.97 14.48
CA GLU A 13 4.19 37.85 15.65
C GLU A 13 4.56 39.19 16.28
N ALA A 14 4.56 40.26 15.50
CA ALA A 14 4.88 41.61 15.98
C ALA A 14 3.68 42.34 16.65
N LYS A 15 2.48 41.76 16.64
CA LYS A 15 1.29 42.34 17.26
C LYS A 15 1.14 41.91 18.71
N ASP A 16 0.91 42.84 19.60
CA ASP A 16 0.66 42.58 21.03
C ASP A 16 -0.66 41.81 21.26
N VAL A 17 -1.68 42.06 20.41
CA VAL A 17 -2.99 41.41 20.49
C VAL A 17 -3.45 41.01 19.09
N LEU A 18 -3.91 39.78 18.96
CA LEU A 18 -4.49 39.22 17.72
C LEU A 18 -6.00 39.11 17.89
N ASP A 19 -6.75 39.50 16.85
CA ASP A 19 -8.15 39.12 16.78
C ASP A 19 -8.33 37.59 16.51
N HIS A 20 -9.56 37.11 16.60
CA HIS A 20 -9.84 35.67 16.42
C HIS A 20 -9.41 35.11 15.04
N LYS A 21 -9.55 35.91 13.97
CA LYS A 21 -9.15 35.50 12.62
C LYS A 21 -7.63 35.52 12.45
N GLU A 22 -7.00 36.57 13.00
CA GLU A 22 -5.54 36.70 13.02
C GLU A 22 -4.89 35.60 13.84
N PHE A 23 -5.44 35.27 15.01
CA PHE A 23 -4.97 34.17 15.83
C PHE A 23 -5.09 32.82 15.11
N ALA A 24 -6.24 32.54 14.49
CA ALA A 24 -6.41 31.31 13.69
C ALA A 24 -5.42 31.24 12.51
N ARG A 25 -5.14 32.37 11.86
CA ARG A 25 -4.16 32.47 10.78
C ARG A 25 -2.73 32.29 11.30
N TYR A 26 -2.39 32.85 12.40
CA TYR A 26 -1.11 32.71 13.08
C TYR A 26 -0.82 31.24 13.42
N GLU A 27 -1.75 30.57 14.10
CA GLU A 27 -1.64 29.15 14.42
C GLU A 27 -1.48 28.29 13.18
N TYR A 28 -2.24 28.58 12.12
CA TYR A 28 -2.09 27.89 10.84
C TYR A 28 -0.68 28.06 10.24
N LEU A 29 -0.15 29.29 10.24
CA LEU A 29 1.17 29.58 9.67
C LEU A 29 2.29 28.94 10.49
N LYS A 30 2.21 28.98 11.83
CA LYS A 30 3.15 28.29 12.72
C LYS A 30 3.16 26.79 12.45
N LYS A 31 1.98 26.16 12.41
CA LYS A 31 1.86 24.75 12.10
C LYS A 31 2.42 24.41 10.71
N LYS A 32 2.18 25.30 9.74
CA LYS A 32 2.72 25.14 8.38
C LYS A 32 4.24 25.23 8.36
N LEU A 33 4.84 26.17 9.09
CA LEU A 33 6.30 26.29 9.20
C LEU A 33 6.94 25.03 9.76
N VAL A 34 6.41 24.51 10.86
CA VAL A 34 6.88 23.28 11.50
C VAL A 34 6.74 22.08 10.54
N ASN A 35 5.62 21.98 9.85
CA ASN A 35 5.40 20.89 8.90
C ASN A 35 6.35 20.96 7.70
N ASP A 36 6.61 22.16 7.17
CA ASP A 36 7.53 22.33 6.04
C ASP A 36 8.96 21.97 6.46
N ALA A 37 9.40 22.35 7.66
CA ALA A 37 10.70 21.96 8.20
C ALA A 37 10.82 20.42 8.37
N ARG A 38 9.76 19.77 8.89
CA ARG A 38 9.70 18.31 8.99
C ARG A 38 9.79 17.64 7.62
N VAL A 39 9.07 18.13 6.63
CA VAL A 39 9.09 17.60 5.26
C VAL A 39 10.49 17.74 4.66
N GLU A 40 11.17 18.87 4.84
CA GLU A 40 12.54 19.07 4.34
C GLU A 40 13.54 18.14 5.03
N GLN A 41 13.46 18.00 6.36
CA GLN A 41 14.31 17.05 7.09
C GLN A 41 14.05 15.61 6.63
N PHE A 42 12.78 15.24 6.44
CA PHE A 42 12.40 13.91 5.94
C PHE A 42 13.00 13.63 4.56
N LYS A 43 12.95 14.60 3.64
CA LYS A 43 13.57 14.48 2.31
C LYS A 43 15.10 14.33 2.38
N LYS A 44 15.76 15.03 3.32
CA LYS A 44 17.19 14.84 3.55
C LYS A 44 17.48 13.41 4.00
N ASN A 45 16.72 12.91 4.97
CA ASN A 45 16.84 11.55 5.47
C ASN A 45 16.62 10.48 4.37
N GLN A 46 15.71 10.72 3.43
CA GLN A 46 15.52 9.81 2.29
C GLN A 46 16.72 9.73 1.34
N LYS A 47 17.55 10.79 1.27
CA LYS A 47 18.74 10.85 0.42
C LYS A 47 20.00 10.27 1.08
N GLU A 48 19.92 9.93 2.35
CA GLU A 48 21.06 9.33 3.06
C GLU A 48 21.43 7.95 2.50
N PRO A 49 22.68 7.52 2.68
CA PRO A 49 23.11 6.18 2.32
C PRO A 49 22.29 5.11 3.06
N TYR A 50 22.20 3.92 2.47
CA TYR A 50 21.46 2.78 3.03
C TYR A 50 21.86 2.47 4.47
N ALA A 51 23.18 2.44 4.79
CA ALA A 51 23.66 2.15 6.14
C ALA A 51 23.11 3.12 7.20
N SER A 52 23.02 4.42 6.87
CA SER A 52 22.46 5.45 7.76
C SER A 52 20.96 5.25 7.96
N LYS A 53 20.22 4.94 6.89
CA LYS A 53 18.78 4.65 6.95
C LYS A 53 18.51 3.38 7.76
N ARG A 54 19.32 2.32 7.58
CA ARG A 54 19.22 1.07 8.34
C ARG A 54 19.46 1.31 9.84
N SER A 55 20.51 2.05 10.19
CA SER A 55 20.79 2.41 11.59
C SER A 55 19.65 3.25 12.20
N ARG A 56 19.11 4.19 11.45
CA ARG A 56 17.93 4.97 11.87
C ARG A 56 16.71 4.07 12.09
N ALA A 57 16.47 3.09 11.23
CA ALA A 57 15.37 2.15 11.39
C ALA A 57 15.49 1.33 12.68
N VAL A 58 16.71 0.90 13.06
CA VAL A 58 16.98 0.26 14.35
C VAL A 58 16.60 1.17 15.51
N ASN A 59 17.08 2.42 15.49
CA ASN A 59 16.79 3.38 16.56
C ASN A 59 15.29 3.65 16.69
N LEU A 60 14.60 3.93 15.57
CA LEU A 60 13.16 4.16 15.55
C LEU A 60 12.35 2.96 16.07
N ALA A 61 12.79 1.75 15.72
CA ALA A 61 12.13 0.55 16.21
C ALA A 61 12.27 0.43 17.74
N TRP A 62 13.48 0.60 18.27
CA TRP A 62 13.71 0.55 19.71
C TRP A 62 13.10 1.72 20.49
N GLU A 63 13.09 2.93 19.94
CA GLU A 63 12.40 4.09 20.51
C GLU A 63 10.91 3.81 20.70
N PHE A 64 10.24 3.28 19.66
CA PHE A 64 8.83 2.94 19.76
C PHE A 64 8.57 1.79 20.73
N PHE A 65 9.39 0.74 20.70
CA PHE A 65 9.25 -0.42 21.58
C PHE A 65 9.37 -0.06 23.05
N LYS A 66 10.32 0.83 23.39
CA LYS A 66 10.62 1.26 24.77
C LYS A 66 9.81 2.48 25.22
N ASP A 67 9.01 3.08 24.36
CA ASP A 67 8.18 4.22 24.75
C ASP A 67 7.26 3.83 25.91
N PRO A 68 7.19 4.62 27.01
CA PRO A 68 6.39 4.29 28.19
C PRO A 68 4.90 4.09 27.91
N GLN A 69 4.38 4.68 26.82
CA GLN A 69 2.99 4.51 26.42
C GLN A 69 2.78 3.24 25.57
N ILE A 70 3.83 2.60 25.12
CA ILE A 70 3.81 1.37 24.31
C ILE A 70 4.23 0.16 25.17
N ASP A 71 5.29 0.31 25.97
CA ASP A 71 5.79 -0.67 26.92
C ASP A 71 5.92 -2.09 26.31
N GLY A 72 6.54 -2.16 25.14
CA GLY A 72 6.72 -3.42 24.40
C GLY A 72 5.43 -4.06 23.86
N GLN A 73 4.27 -3.47 24.10
CA GLN A 73 2.99 -3.99 23.59
C GLN A 73 2.83 -3.67 22.11
N CYS A 74 3.53 -4.44 21.27
CA CYS A 74 3.57 -4.25 19.84
C CYS A 74 3.21 -5.52 19.07
N TYR A 75 2.89 -5.35 17.80
CA TYR A 75 2.76 -6.41 16.81
C TYR A 75 3.20 -5.91 15.42
N VAL A 76 3.46 -6.82 14.49
CA VAL A 76 3.70 -6.46 13.08
C VAL A 76 2.47 -6.80 12.26
N ALA A 77 1.94 -5.81 11.52
CA ALA A 77 0.91 -6.05 10.51
C ALA A 77 1.58 -6.53 9.21
N VAL A 78 1.52 -7.82 8.94
CA VAL A 78 2.22 -8.45 7.83
C VAL A 78 1.29 -8.64 6.61
N GLY A 79 1.80 -8.31 5.44
CA GLY A 79 1.18 -8.55 4.13
C GLY A 79 2.25 -9.06 3.16
N GLY A 80 2.68 -8.23 2.20
CA GLY A 80 3.73 -8.57 1.23
C GLY A 80 5.16 -8.40 1.76
N LEU A 81 6.11 -8.37 0.82
CA LEU A 81 7.55 -8.38 1.08
C LEU A 81 8.01 -7.31 2.09
N ASP A 82 7.49 -6.08 1.98
CA ASP A 82 7.91 -4.95 2.80
C ASP A 82 7.69 -5.22 4.30
N SER A 83 6.57 -5.80 4.65
CA SER A 83 6.22 -6.12 6.04
C SER A 83 6.76 -7.47 6.51
N ILE A 84 6.99 -8.43 5.62
CA ILE A 84 7.75 -9.66 5.91
C ILE A 84 9.18 -9.27 6.28
N THR A 85 9.82 -8.42 5.48
CA THR A 85 11.17 -7.89 5.76
C THR A 85 11.21 -7.13 7.08
N LEU A 86 10.19 -6.33 7.39
CA LEU A 86 10.10 -5.62 8.66
C LEU A 86 10.00 -6.58 9.84
N PHE A 87 9.21 -7.64 9.74
CA PHE A 87 9.06 -8.62 10.80
C PHE A 87 10.41 -9.31 11.11
N LEU A 88 11.10 -9.78 10.07
CA LEU A 88 12.40 -10.41 10.21
C LEU A 88 13.47 -9.41 10.73
N PHE A 89 13.44 -8.17 10.24
CA PHE A 89 14.32 -7.11 10.73
C PHE A 89 14.14 -6.85 12.22
N LEU A 90 12.91 -6.76 12.71
CA LEU A 90 12.66 -6.57 14.16
C LEU A 90 13.19 -7.75 14.97
N ARG A 91 12.97 -8.98 14.51
CA ARG A 91 13.52 -10.19 15.12
C ARG A 91 15.05 -10.16 15.14
N SER A 92 15.69 -9.79 14.03
CA SER A 92 17.17 -9.76 13.91
C SER A 92 17.83 -8.74 14.83
N ILE A 93 17.13 -7.72 15.27
CA ILE A 93 17.61 -6.73 16.23
C ILE A 93 17.14 -7.00 17.68
N GLY A 94 16.53 -8.16 17.93
CA GLY A 94 16.13 -8.59 19.28
C GLY A 94 14.75 -8.10 19.73
N ILE A 95 13.91 -7.56 18.83
CA ILE A 95 12.51 -7.22 19.12
C ILE A 95 11.62 -8.41 18.75
N ASP A 96 11.30 -9.24 19.74
CA ASP A 96 10.43 -10.41 19.58
C ASP A 96 8.98 -10.05 19.90
N ILE A 97 8.18 -9.88 18.86
CA ILE A 97 6.77 -9.51 18.93
C ILE A 97 5.95 -10.34 17.95
N PRO A 98 4.63 -10.54 18.21
CA PRO A 98 3.79 -11.30 17.30
C PRO A 98 3.60 -10.59 15.94
N ALA A 99 3.48 -11.40 14.91
CA ALA A 99 3.08 -10.96 13.57
C ALA A 99 1.66 -11.43 13.28
N VAL A 100 0.84 -10.56 12.68
CA VAL A 100 -0.55 -10.87 12.31
C VAL A 100 -0.84 -10.49 10.87
N SER A 101 -1.72 -11.22 10.22
CA SER A 101 -2.13 -10.95 8.83
C SER A 101 -3.52 -11.50 8.54
N VAL A 102 -4.24 -10.84 7.64
CA VAL A 102 -5.37 -11.48 6.95
C VAL A 102 -4.84 -12.27 5.76
N SER A 103 -4.08 -13.33 6.04
CA SER A 103 -3.30 -14.09 5.06
C SER A 103 -4.13 -14.63 3.89
N SER A 104 -5.41 -14.95 4.11
CA SER A 104 -6.31 -15.46 3.07
C SER A 104 -6.53 -14.51 1.89
N LEU A 105 -6.16 -13.23 2.03
CA LEU A 105 -6.27 -12.23 0.97
C LEU A 105 -5.03 -12.13 0.11
N GLU A 106 -3.91 -12.67 0.57
CA GLU A 106 -2.62 -12.57 -0.10
C GLU A 106 -2.40 -13.71 -1.09
N ASP A 107 -1.43 -13.55 -1.98
CA ASP A 107 -1.01 -14.63 -2.90
C ASP A 107 -0.57 -15.88 -2.13
N LYS A 108 -0.74 -17.06 -2.72
CA LYS A 108 -0.40 -18.33 -2.06
C LYS A 108 1.06 -18.43 -1.67
N SER A 109 1.98 -17.82 -2.42
CA SER A 109 3.40 -17.79 -2.06
C SER A 109 3.63 -16.96 -0.80
N ILE A 110 2.93 -15.85 -0.66
CA ILE A 110 2.94 -15.02 0.56
C ILE A 110 2.33 -15.80 1.74
N GLN A 111 1.21 -16.48 1.54
CA GLN A 111 0.59 -17.32 2.57
C GLN A 111 1.53 -18.42 3.06
N LYS A 112 2.32 -19.03 2.15
CA LYS A 112 3.34 -20.02 2.51
C LYS A 112 4.41 -19.42 3.41
N VAL A 113 4.90 -18.23 3.10
CA VAL A 113 5.87 -17.51 3.93
C VAL A 113 5.26 -17.14 5.28
N HIS A 114 4.03 -16.61 5.33
CA HIS A 114 3.34 -16.32 6.57
C HIS A 114 3.24 -17.55 7.48
N LYS A 115 2.88 -18.70 6.88
CA LYS A 115 2.81 -19.96 7.64
C LYS A 115 4.17 -20.36 8.20
N ALA A 116 5.23 -20.31 7.41
CA ALA A 116 6.57 -20.67 7.83
C ALA A 116 7.08 -19.77 8.98
N LEU A 117 6.75 -18.48 8.93
CA LEU A 117 7.15 -17.49 9.96
C LEU A 117 6.24 -17.49 11.20
N GLY A 118 5.22 -18.33 11.29
CA GLY A 118 4.30 -18.35 12.43
C GLY A 118 3.42 -17.09 12.53
N VAL A 119 3.12 -16.45 11.41
CA VAL A 119 2.22 -15.28 11.38
C VAL A 119 0.81 -15.73 11.75
N LYS A 120 0.23 -15.10 12.79
CA LYS A 120 -1.15 -15.38 13.21
C LYS A 120 -2.12 -14.89 12.13
N ALA A 121 -2.95 -15.79 11.61
CA ALA A 121 -3.99 -15.46 10.65
C ALA A 121 -5.19 -14.80 11.35
N LEU A 122 -5.50 -13.57 10.94
CA LEU A 122 -6.74 -12.89 11.37
C LEU A 122 -7.87 -13.24 10.42
N LYS A 123 -9.04 -13.50 10.95
CA LYS A 123 -10.25 -13.78 10.17
C LYS A 123 -11.06 -12.50 10.01
N PRO A 124 -11.31 -12.02 8.78
CA PRO A 124 -12.20 -10.89 8.58
C PRO A 124 -13.66 -11.26 8.89
N LEU A 125 -14.44 -10.28 9.33
CA LEU A 125 -15.85 -10.47 9.66
C LEU A 125 -16.73 -10.73 8.42
N LYS A 126 -16.29 -10.24 7.25
CA LYS A 126 -16.94 -10.45 5.95
C LYS A 126 -15.94 -11.04 4.97
N SER A 127 -16.40 -11.92 4.11
CA SER A 127 -15.59 -12.37 2.97
C SER A 127 -15.41 -11.25 1.95
N LYS A 128 -14.39 -11.35 1.09
CA LYS A 128 -14.18 -10.37 0.03
C LYS A 128 -15.36 -10.30 -0.95
N VAL A 129 -16.00 -11.41 -1.22
CA VAL A 129 -17.19 -11.48 -2.09
C VAL A 129 -18.37 -10.71 -1.47
N GLU A 130 -18.63 -10.93 -0.16
CA GLU A 130 -19.68 -10.19 0.55
C GLU A 130 -19.42 -8.69 0.55
N VAL A 131 -18.17 -8.27 0.79
CA VAL A 131 -17.80 -6.85 0.78
C VAL A 131 -18.01 -6.23 -0.60
N ILE A 132 -17.62 -6.93 -1.69
CA ILE A 132 -17.80 -6.41 -3.05
C ILE A 132 -19.30 -6.35 -3.41
N ARG A 133 -20.09 -7.33 -3.02
CA ARG A 133 -21.54 -7.33 -3.26
C ARG A 133 -22.26 -6.20 -2.54
N GLU A 134 -21.87 -5.96 -1.30
CA GLU A 134 -22.52 -4.96 -0.44
C GLU A 134 -22.07 -3.54 -0.79
N PHE A 135 -20.76 -3.30 -0.86
CA PHE A 135 -20.19 -1.96 -0.99
C PHE A 135 -19.70 -1.63 -2.41
N GLY A 136 -19.31 -2.62 -3.20
CA GLY A 136 -18.82 -2.43 -4.57
C GLY A 136 -17.34 -2.73 -4.78
N PHE A 137 -16.90 -2.56 -6.02
CA PHE A 137 -15.57 -2.91 -6.49
C PHE A 137 -14.50 -1.89 -6.05
N PRO A 138 -13.36 -2.32 -5.50
CA PRO A 138 -12.24 -1.44 -5.16
C PRO A 138 -11.40 -1.14 -6.41
N VAL A 139 -11.86 -0.20 -7.25
CA VAL A 139 -11.20 0.19 -8.51
C VAL A 139 -10.61 1.60 -8.45
N ILE A 140 -9.78 1.94 -9.42
CA ILE A 140 -9.13 3.24 -9.65
C ILE A 140 -8.10 3.53 -8.56
N SER A 141 -8.49 4.10 -7.44
CA SER A 141 -7.65 4.29 -6.25
C SER A 141 -8.51 4.37 -5.00
N LYS A 142 -7.94 4.05 -3.84
CA LYS A 142 -8.65 4.14 -2.57
C LYS A 142 -9.28 5.53 -2.35
N GLU A 143 -8.56 6.61 -2.72
CA GLU A 143 -9.07 7.97 -2.58
C GLU A 143 -10.25 8.26 -3.50
N ILE A 144 -10.15 7.85 -4.78
CA ILE A 144 -11.21 8.09 -5.76
C ILE A 144 -12.42 7.21 -5.47
N ALA A 145 -12.21 5.94 -5.14
CA ALA A 145 -13.28 5.02 -4.78
C ALA A 145 -14.06 5.51 -3.55
N GLY A 146 -13.38 6.00 -2.51
CA GLY A 146 -14.05 6.57 -1.34
C GLY A 146 -14.83 7.85 -1.65
N LYS A 147 -14.36 8.70 -2.57
CA LYS A 147 -15.14 9.85 -3.04
C LYS A 147 -16.38 9.43 -3.82
N ILE A 148 -16.27 8.43 -4.68
CA ILE A 148 -17.39 7.86 -5.41
C ILE A 148 -18.40 7.26 -4.44
N ASP A 149 -17.95 6.51 -3.46
CA ASP A 149 -18.79 5.93 -2.42
C ASP A 149 -19.54 7.01 -1.63
N THR A 150 -18.86 8.09 -1.22
CA THR A 150 -19.48 9.26 -0.56
C THR A 150 -20.56 9.91 -1.44
N LEU A 151 -20.33 10.01 -2.74
CA LEU A 151 -21.33 10.52 -3.68
C LEU A 151 -22.54 9.59 -3.78
N ASN A 152 -22.33 8.28 -3.75
CA ASN A 152 -23.36 7.26 -3.86
C ASN A 152 -24.24 7.10 -2.60
N HIS A 153 -23.78 7.61 -1.46
CA HIS A 153 -24.49 7.54 -0.18
C HIS A 153 -24.75 8.96 0.38
N PRO A 154 -25.68 9.73 -0.22
CA PRO A 154 -25.99 11.07 0.22
C PRO A 154 -26.67 11.07 1.59
N THR A 155 -26.11 11.86 2.51
CA THR A 155 -26.71 12.19 3.82
C THR A 155 -26.66 13.70 4.03
N GLU A 156 -27.39 14.21 5.01
CA GLU A 156 -27.30 15.64 5.41
C GLU A 156 -25.90 15.97 5.90
N ASP A 157 -25.30 15.09 6.71
CA ASP A 157 -23.97 15.29 7.31
C ASP A 157 -22.85 15.34 6.28
N ASN A 158 -22.99 14.68 5.13
CA ASN A 158 -21.97 14.68 4.09
C ASN A 158 -22.24 15.65 2.93
N ALA A 159 -23.26 16.49 3.01
CA ALA A 159 -23.64 17.42 1.94
C ALA A 159 -22.50 18.38 1.54
N THR A 160 -21.80 18.97 2.50
CA THR A 160 -20.62 19.84 2.25
C THR A 160 -19.46 19.07 1.59
N VAL A 161 -19.22 17.84 2.01
CA VAL A 161 -18.17 16.98 1.44
C VAL A 161 -18.52 16.62 0.00
N ARG A 162 -19.77 16.25 -0.29
CA ARG A 162 -20.25 15.96 -1.66
C ARG A 162 -20.12 17.18 -2.56
N HIS A 163 -20.52 18.37 -2.07
CA HIS A 163 -20.31 19.61 -2.81
C HIS A 163 -18.83 19.81 -3.19
N ALA A 164 -17.91 19.65 -2.22
CA ALA A 164 -16.49 19.78 -2.48
C ALA A 164 -15.94 18.70 -3.46
N ILE A 165 -16.50 17.49 -3.45
CA ILE A 165 -16.13 16.43 -4.39
C ILE A 165 -16.57 16.79 -5.82
N ILE A 166 -17.72 17.41 -5.98
CA ILE A 166 -18.27 17.78 -7.30
C ILE A 166 -17.59 19.04 -7.84
N THR A 167 -17.58 20.12 -7.06
CA THR A 167 -17.21 21.46 -7.53
C THR A 167 -15.75 21.84 -7.27
N GLY A 168 -15.10 21.17 -6.31
CA GLY A 168 -13.78 21.57 -5.81
C GLY A 168 -13.80 22.75 -4.84
N GLU A 169 -14.96 23.26 -4.50
CA GLU A 169 -15.12 24.32 -3.51
C GLU A 169 -15.10 23.74 -2.09
N THR A 170 -14.44 24.43 -1.18
CA THR A 170 -14.33 24.02 0.22
C THR A 170 -14.78 25.12 1.14
N GLY A 171 -15.27 24.76 2.33
CA GLY A 171 -15.82 25.67 3.34
C GLY A 171 -17.26 25.31 3.67
N ALA A 172 -17.72 25.69 4.86
CA ALA A 172 -19.04 25.33 5.38
C ALA A 172 -20.22 25.83 4.51
N GLN A 173 -19.97 26.86 3.72
CA GLN A 173 -20.98 27.46 2.81
C GLN A 173 -20.57 27.42 1.34
N GLY A 174 -19.47 26.72 0.99
CA GLY A 174 -18.85 26.78 -0.33
C GLY A 174 -18.03 28.08 -0.55
N GLY A 175 -17.39 28.19 -1.71
CA GLY A 175 -16.79 29.45 -2.19
C GLY A 175 -15.45 29.85 -1.58
N TYR A 176 -14.91 29.13 -0.59
CA TYR A 176 -13.62 29.51 0.02
C TYR A 176 -12.41 29.11 -0.82
N ARG A 177 -12.52 28.08 -1.66
CA ARG A 177 -11.40 27.60 -2.46
C ARG A 177 -11.89 26.72 -3.62
N THR A 178 -11.59 27.13 -4.84
CA THR A 178 -11.81 26.32 -6.05
C THR A 178 -10.61 25.42 -6.35
N GLY A 179 -10.82 24.32 -7.04
CA GLY A 179 -9.75 23.42 -7.47
C GLY A 179 -9.09 22.67 -6.32
N SER A 180 -9.81 22.40 -5.24
CA SER A 180 -9.29 21.61 -4.12
C SER A 180 -9.04 20.16 -4.53
N ARG A 181 -8.13 19.48 -3.81
CA ARG A 181 -7.90 18.05 -3.99
C ARG A 181 -9.11 17.17 -3.64
N MET A 182 -10.13 17.74 -3.03
CA MET A 182 -11.40 17.05 -2.80
C MET A 182 -12.14 16.80 -4.10
N GLN A 183 -11.99 17.67 -5.11
CA GLN A 183 -12.67 17.49 -6.38
C GLN A 183 -12.31 16.16 -7.03
N LEU A 184 -13.32 15.46 -7.49
CA LEU A 184 -13.14 14.27 -8.30
C LEU A 184 -12.73 14.68 -9.72
N PRO A 185 -11.74 14.03 -10.36
CA PRO A 185 -11.38 14.32 -11.73
C PRO A 185 -12.59 14.23 -12.67
N LYS A 186 -12.71 15.15 -13.62
CA LYS A 186 -13.88 15.25 -14.56
C LYS A 186 -14.23 13.92 -15.22
N LYS A 187 -13.21 13.10 -15.60
CA LYS A 187 -13.43 11.77 -16.16
C LYS A 187 -14.30 10.90 -15.24
N TRP A 188 -14.00 10.90 -13.95
CA TRP A 188 -14.70 10.05 -12.98
C TRP A 188 -16.04 10.64 -12.56
N LEU A 189 -16.16 11.97 -12.53
CA LEU A 189 -17.45 12.63 -12.34
C LEU A 189 -18.44 12.24 -13.44
N LYS A 190 -18.01 12.22 -14.71
CA LYS A 190 -18.86 11.79 -15.83
C LYS A 190 -19.34 10.34 -15.72
N LEU A 191 -18.45 9.43 -15.23
CA LEU A 191 -18.76 8.00 -15.14
C LEU A 191 -19.61 7.64 -13.92
N PHE A 192 -19.32 8.25 -12.78
CA PHE A 192 -19.88 7.82 -11.50
C PHE A 192 -20.84 8.81 -10.86
N GLY A 193 -21.29 9.79 -11.59
CA GLY A 193 -22.21 10.80 -11.11
C GLY A 193 -21.52 12.08 -10.69
N GLY A 194 -22.19 13.17 -10.81
CA GLY A 194 -21.67 14.44 -10.39
C GLY A 194 -22.38 15.61 -11.00
N ALA A 195 -21.71 16.37 -11.84
CA ALA A 195 -22.21 17.59 -12.40
C ALA A 195 -22.17 17.54 -13.93
N ASP A 196 -23.09 18.24 -14.56
CA ASP A 196 -23.01 18.60 -15.97
C ASP A 196 -21.85 19.60 -16.23
N GLU A 197 -21.69 20.05 -17.46
CA GLU A 197 -20.66 21.02 -17.83
C GLU A 197 -20.85 22.38 -17.16
N GLU A 198 -22.07 22.68 -16.68
CA GLU A 198 -22.44 23.92 -16.00
C GLU A 198 -22.30 23.83 -14.47
N GLY A 199 -21.91 22.66 -13.94
CA GLY A 199 -21.73 22.44 -12.51
C GLY A 199 -23.02 22.11 -11.75
N THR A 200 -24.14 21.89 -12.46
CA THR A 200 -25.41 21.46 -11.86
C THR A 200 -25.30 20.00 -11.46
N ALA A 201 -25.66 19.68 -10.22
CA ALA A 201 -25.67 18.31 -9.73
C ALA A 201 -26.68 17.48 -10.54
N LEU A 202 -26.22 16.74 -11.52
CA LEU A 202 -26.97 15.69 -12.14
C LEU A 202 -27.11 14.55 -11.14
N GLY A 203 -28.32 14.07 -10.94
CA GLY A 203 -28.53 12.83 -10.21
C GLY A 203 -27.58 11.75 -10.73
N TYR A 204 -27.19 10.81 -9.88
CA TYR A 204 -26.27 9.73 -10.22
C TYR A 204 -26.57 9.13 -11.58
N GLN A 205 -25.61 9.15 -12.49
CA GLN A 205 -25.61 8.16 -13.55
C GLN A 205 -25.57 6.80 -12.87
N LYS A 206 -26.52 5.92 -13.21
CA LYS A 206 -26.50 4.53 -12.72
C LYS A 206 -25.30 3.83 -13.34
N ALA A 207 -24.17 3.89 -12.65
CA ALA A 207 -23.04 3.04 -13.00
C ALA A 207 -23.51 1.58 -12.92
N PRO A 208 -23.09 0.70 -13.85
CA PRO A 208 -23.49 -0.71 -13.85
C PRO A 208 -22.89 -1.50 -12.69
N VAL A 209 -22.01 -0.87 -11.91
CA VAL A 209 -21.34 -1.44 -10.74
C VAL A 209 -21.20 -0.40 -9.63
N LYS A 210 -21.30 -0.84 -8.38
CA LYS A 210 -20.92 -0.04 -7.22
C LYS A 210 -19.42 0.05 -7.12
N VAL A 211 -18.90 1.16 -6.62
CA VAL A 211 -17.47 1.40 -6.37
C VAL A 211 -17.26 1.99 -4.99
N SER A 212 -16.38 1.37 -4.19
CA SER A 212 -16.05 1.86 -2.87
C SER A 212 -14.64 1.49 -2.42
N ASP A 213 -14.14 2.12 -1.36
CA ASP A 213 -12.88 1.74 -0.70
C ASP A 213 -13.08 0.86 0.55
N MET A 214 -14.31 0.48 0.86
CA MET A 214 -14.69 -0.30 2.03
C MET A 214 -14.03 -1.69 2.10
N CYS A 215 -13.58 -2.21 0.95
CA CYS A 215 -12.84 -3.47 0.90
C CYS A 215 -11.59 -3.45 1.81
N CYS A 216 -10.82 -2.36 1.81
CA CYS A 216 -9.66 -2.24 2.71
C CYS A 216 -10.07 -2.18 4.17
N TYR A 217 -11.12 -1.47 4.50
CA TYR A 217 -11.63 -1.37 5.87
C TYR A 217 -12.06 -2.73 6.43
N TRP A 218 -13.00 -3.41 5.75
CA TRP A 218 -13.56 -4.67 6.25
C TRP A 218 -12.56 -5.82 6.28
N LEU A 219 -11.63 -5.85 5.30
CA LEU A 219 -10.76 -7.01 5.12
C LEU A 219 -9.38 -6.84 5.76
N LYS A 220 -8.89 -5.60 5.96
CA LYS A 220 -7.55 -5.37 6.51
C LYS A 220 -7.55 -4.50 7.75
N GLU A 221 -8.25 -3.36 7.73
CA GLU A 221 -8.18 -2.39 8.80
C GLU A 221 -8.93 -2.90 10.04
N LEU A 222 -10.20 -3.26 9.88
CA LEU A 222 -11.03 -3.74 10.98
C LEU A 222 -10.48 -4.99 11.69
N PRO A 223 -9.99 -6.05 11.01
CA PRO A 223 -9.38 -7.18 11.72
C PRO A 223 -8.16 -6.78 12.56
N CYS A 224 -7.34 -5.85 12.09
CA CYS A 224 -6.21 -5.31 12.85
C CYS A 224 -6.67 -4.45 14.05
N ASP A 225 -7.71 -3.64 13.86
CA ASP A 225 -8.30 -2.83 14.94
C ASP A 225 -8.91 -3.71 16.03
N LEU A 226 -9.59 -4.80 15.66
CA LEU A 226 -10.12 -5.78 16.61
C LEU A 226 -8.99 -6.46 17.38
N TYR A 227 -7.93 -6.88 16.69
CA TYR A 227 -6.76 -7.45 17.32
C TYR A 227 -6.09 -6.46 18.30
N HIS A 228 -5.98 -5.19 17.93
CA HIS A 228 -5.48 -4.14 18.80
C HIS A 228 -6.37 -3.98 20.06
N ARG A 229 -7.70 -3.93 19.89
CA ARG A 229 -8.65 -3.79 21.02
C ARG A 229 -8.60 -4.98 21.97
N GLU A 230 -8.43 -6.17 21.44
CA GLU A 230 -8.36 -7.41 22.21
C GLU A 230 -7.04 -7.52 22.99
N THR A 231 -5.94 -7.11 22.39
CA THR A 231 -4.58 -7.36 22.93
C THR A 231 -3.90 -6.12 23.52
N GLY A 232 -4.43 -4.93 23.26
CA GLY A 232 -3.76 -3.65 23.61
C GLY A 232 -2.50 -3.33 22.81
N ARG A 233 -2.12 -4.16 21.83
CA ARG A 233 -0.86 -4.04 21.07
C ARG A 233 -0.94 -3.02 19.95
N TRP A 234 0.16 -2.30 19.73
CA TRP A 234 0.29 -1.25 18.71
C TRP A 234 1.10 -1.72 17.50
N PRO A 235 0.75 -1.30 16.26
CA PRO A 235 1.35 -1.85 15.06
C PRO A 235 2.71 -1.24 14.70
N TYR A 236 3.63 -2.10 14.30
CA TYR A 236 4.68 -1.78 13.34
C TYR A 236 4.17 -2.01 11.93
N MET A 237 4.47 -1.09 11.02
CA MET A 237 3.99 -1.12 9.64
C MET A 237 5.16 -0.94 8.66
N GLY A 238 5.26 -1.80 7.65
CA GLY A 238 6.26 -1.72 6.59
C GLY A 238 5.94 -0.66 5.53
N LEU A 239 5.61 0.57 5.96
CA LEU A 239 5.23 1.65 5.05
C LEU A 239 6.44 2.50 4.67
N MET A 240 6.55 2.82 3.38
CA MET A 240 7.57 3.70 2.83
C MET A 240 6.94 4.94 2.19
N ALA A 241 7.55 6.11 2.39
CA ALA A 241 7.10 7.34 1.74
C ALA A 241 7.37 7.33 0.22
N SER A 242 8.36 6.55 -0.23
CA SER A 242 8.67 6.35 -1.65
C SER A 242 7.50 5.74 -2.46
N GLU A 243 6.52 5.12 -1.80
CA GLU A 243 5.30 4.65 -2.44
C GLU A 243 4.37 5.80 -2.91
N GLY A 244 4.64 7.04 -2.47
CA GLY A 244 3.93 8.23 -2.91
C GLY A 244 2.56 8.45 -2.26
N GLY A 245 1.80 9.39 -2.85
CA GLY A 245 0.42 9.68 -2.48
C GLY A 245 0.23 10.20 -1.05
N ARG A 246 -0.85 9.73 -0.41
CA ARG A 246 -1.17 10.11 0.98
C ARG A 246 -0.12 9.65 1.99
N ARG A 247 0.53 8.48 1.73
CA ARG A 247 1.55 7.92 2.63
C ARG A 247 2.76 8.83 2.73
N GLN A 248 3.29 9.29 1.59
CA GLN A 248 4.42 10.21 1.56
C GLN A 248 4.17 11.45 2.42
N LYS A 249 3.02 12.10 2.22
CA LYS A 249 2.66 13.31 2.97
C LYS A 249 2.48 13.02 4.47
N ALA A 250 1.78 11.94 4.81
CA ALA A 250 1.51 11.58 6.20
C ALA A 250 2.81 11.26 6.96
N LEU A 251 3.71 10.45 6.38
CA LEU A 251 4.98 10.08 6.98
C LEU A 251 5.94 11.28 7.10
N ALA A 252 5.97 12.14 6.09
CA ALA A 252 6.82 13.33 6.13
C ALA A 252 6.40 14.36 7.18
N ILE A 253 5.10 14.47 7.47
CA ILE A 253 4.56 15.43 8.46
C ILE A 253 4.52 14.83 9.87
N ASN A 254 4.01 13.60 10.00
CA ASN A 254 3.75 12.97 11.29
C ASN A 254 4.96 12.19 11.84
N GLY A 255 5.99 11.97 11.00
CA GLY A 255 7.16 11.20 11.38
C GLY A 255 6.99 9.68 11.24
N CYS A 256 8.07 8.97 11.53
CA CYS A 256 8.13 7.51 11.44
C CYS A 256 7.42 6.85 12.64
N ASN A 257 7.65 7.38 13.85
CA ASN A 257 6.91 7.03 15.06
C ASN A 257 5.81 8.07 15.29
N TYR A 258 4.58 7.62 15.32
CA TYR A 258 3.43 8.46 15.57
C TYR A 258 2.72 7.99 16.84
N ILE A 259 2.69 8.85 17.84
CA ILE A 259 2.06 8.60 19.14
C ILE A 259 1.10 9.75 19.41
N SER A 260 -0.18 9.42 19.49
CA SER A 260 -1.25 10.31 19.88
C SER A 260 -2.17 9.62 20.87
N GLU A 261 -3.13 10.32 21.41
CA GLU A 261 -4.08 9.79 22.37
C GLU A 261 -4.79 8.52 21.84
N ASN A 262 -5.25 8.57 20.60
CA ASN A 262 -6.10 7.52 20.01
C ASN A 262 -5.40 6.64 18.95
N THR A 263 -4.16 6.95 18.59
CA THR A 263 -3.48 6.21 17.51
C THR A 263 -1.99 6.20 17.76
N ARG A 264 -1.40 5.02 17.78
CA ARG A 264 0.05 4.83 17.90
C ARG A 264 0.51 3.84 16.85
N ARG A 265 1.62 4.15 16.19
CA ARG A 265 2.22 3.26 15.18
C ARG A 265 3.68 3.62 14.94
N SER A 266 4.44 2.64 14.50
CA SER A 266 5.80 2.84 14.00
C SER A 266 5.93 2.40 12.56
N CYS A 267 6.66 3.21 11.77
CA CYS A 267 7.03 2.91 10.38
C CYS A 267 8.54 3.07 10.22
N PRO A 268 9.37 2.13 10.72
CA PRO A 268 10.83 2.28 10.72
C PRO A 268 11.41 2.48 9.32
N PHE A 269 10.76 1.94 8.28
CA PHE A 269 11.17 2.02 6.88
C PHE A 269 10.63 3.25 6.13
N ALA A 270 10.04 4.23 6.84
CA ALA A 270 9.41 5.39 6.21
C ALA A 270 10.31 6.13 5.23
N THR A 271 11.62 6.22 5.50
CA THR A 271 12.61 6.91 4.65
C THR A 271 13.26 6.02 3.59
N PHE A 272 12.95 4.72 3.56
CA PHE A 272 13.53 3.79 2.59
C PHE A 272 13.01 4.06 1.19
N LEU A 273 13.87 3.84 0.21
CA LEU A 273 13.53 3.65 -1.20
C LEU A 273 13.31 2.16 -1.47
N ARG A 274 12.81 1.83 -2.65
CA ARG A 274 12.61 0.42 -3.02
C ARG A 274 13.92 -0.37 -3.02
N ASP A 275 15.00 0.20 -3.53
CA ASP A 275 16.34 -0.40 -3.50
C ASP A 275 16.80 -0.72 -2.07
N ASP A 276 16.61 0.22 -1.12
CA ASP A 276 16.97 0.00 0.29
C ASP A 276 16.21 -1.18 0.90
N LEU A 277 14.93 -1.29 0.57
CA LEU A 277 14.09 -2.38 1.06
C LEU A 277 14.53 -3.73 0.48
N LEU A 278 14.80 -3.80 -0.82
CA LEU A 278 15.22 -5.04 -1.46
C LEU A 278 16.59 -5.49 -0.95
N ARG A 279 17.51 -4.54 -0.71
CA ARG A 279 18.79 -4.83 -0.06
C ARG A 279 18.59 -5.42 1.33
N LEU A 280 17.72 -4.82 2.15
CA LEU A 280 17.40 -5.35 3.46
C LEU A 280 16.68 -6.71 3.37
N ALA A 281 15.83 -6.92 2.36
CA ALA A 281 15.17 -8.21 2.16
C ALA A 281 16.18 -9.34 1.89
N LEU A 282 17.23 -9.08 1.11
CA LEU A 282 18.33 -10.04 0.90
C LEU A 282 19.12 -10.30 2.20
N GLU A 283 19.40 -9.26 3.00
CA GLU A 283 20.02 -9.44 4.32
C GLU A 283 19.14 -10.30 5.23
N MET A 284 17.83 -10.07 5.23
CA MET A 284 16.90 -10.83 6.07
C MET A 284 16.67 -12.25 5.57
N ASP A 285 16.75 -12.47 4.26
CA ASP A 285 16.73 -13.81 3.68
C ASP A 285 17.94 -14.64 4.17
N ALA A 286 19.14 -14.06 4.11
CA ALA A 286 20.35 -14.68 4.63
C ALA A 286 20.24 -14.95 6.15
N TRP A 287 19.77 -13.96 6.92
CA TRP A 287 19.56 -14.10 8.36
C TRP A 287 18.53 -15.22 8.67
N TYR A 288 17.43 -15.31 7.91
CA TYR A 288 16.43 -16.36 8.09
C TYR A 288 17.03 -17.76 7.89
N HIS A 289 17.92 -17.94 6.92
CA HIS A 289 18.57 -19.25 6.70
C HIS A 289 19.35 -19.76 7.90
N ASP A 290 19.91 -18.86 8.71
CA ASP A 290 20.63 -19.22 9.94
C ASP A 290 19.66 -19.45 11.12
N HIS A 291 18.43 -18.91 11.07
CA HIS A 291 17.50 -18.84 12.21
C HIS A 291 16.12 -19.48 11.92
N TRP A 292 15.94 -20.17 10.80
CA TRP A 292 14.64 -20.70 10.39
C TRP A 292 13.99 -21.63 11.42
N GLN A 293 14.80 -22.33 12.22
CA GLN A 293 14.33 -23.23 13.27
C GLN A 293 13.63 -22.51 14.45
N GLU A 294 13.83 -21.21 14.58
CA GLU A 294 13.16 -20.39 15.59
C GLU A 294 11.70 -20.11 15.22
N PHE A 295 11.35 -20.24 13.94
CA PHE A 295 10.02 -19.98 13.44
C PHE A 295 9.21 -21.26 13.37
N ARG A 296 8.00 -21.24 13.95
CA ARG A 296 7.10 -22.39 13.97
C ARG A 296 5.71 -21.97 13.52
N PRO A 297 5.06 -22.71 12.60
CA PRO A 297 3.71 -22.41 12.19
C PRO A 297 2.73 -22.63 13.34
N ILE A 298 1.74 -21.75 13.46
CA ILE A 298 0.60 -21.95 14.33
C ILE A 298 -0.29 -23.01 13.68
N VAL A 299 -0.46 -24.16 14.33
CA VAL A 299 -1.26 -25.29 13.83
C VAL A 299 -2.70 -25.20 14.35
N LYS A 300 -2.84 -24.84 15.63
CA LYS A 300 -4.14 -24.75 16.29
C LYS A 300 -4.10 -23.66 17.37
N GLU A 301 -5.16 -22.87 17.42
CA GLU A 301 -5.43 -21.94 18.50
C GLU A 301 -6.69 -22.41 19.22
N ARG A 302 -6.62 -22.55 20.54
CA ARG A 302 -7.74 -22.99 21.37
C ARG A 302 -8.52 -21.77 21.87
N GLU A 303 -9.76 -22.00 22.29
CA GLU A 303 -10.63 -20.94 22.80
C GLU A 303 -10.08 -20.25 24.06
N ASP A 304 -9.24 -20.93 24.83
CA ASP A 304 -8.54 -20.40 26.01
C ASP A 304 -7.30 -19.54 25.66
N GLY A 305 -7.03 -19.31 24.36
CA GLY A 305 -5.88 -18.53 23.87
C GLY A 305 -4.56 -19.33 23.83
N THR A 306 -4.57 -20.62 24.17
CA THR A 306 -3.36 -21.46 24.01
C THR A 306 -3.12 -21.78 22.53
N VAL A 307 -1.84 -21.71 22.12
CA VAL A 307 -1.42 -21.90 20.73
C VAL A 307 -0.56 -23.17 20.64
N GLU A 308 -0.94 -24.05 19.74
CA GLU A 308 -0.16 -25.22 19.37
C GLU A 308 0.68 -24.91 18.13
N TYR A 309 2.00 -25.09 18.25
CA TYR A 309 2.95 -24.85 17.16
C TYR A 309 3.32 -26.16 16.49
N GLY A 310 3.42 -26.16 15.16
CA GLY A 310 3.95 -27.26 14.38
C GLY A 310 5.48 -27.25 14.31
N ASP A 311 6.03 -28.17 13.49
CA ASP A 311 7.46 -28.19 13.21
C ASP A 311 7.88 -27.01 12.36
N PRO A 312 9.11 -26.49 12.51
CA PRO A 312 9.64 -25.43 11.67
C PRO A 312 9.58 -25.79 10.18
N ILE A 313 9.21 -24.83 9.35
CA ILE A 313 9.15 -25.00 7.89
C ILE A 313 10.36 -24.30 7.28
N HIS A 314 11.26 -25.07 6.69
CA HIS A 314 12.37 -24.52 5.91
C HIS A 314 11.90 -24.05 4.54
N LEU A 315 12.21 -22.81 4.18
CA LEU A 315 12.01 -22.26 2.84
C LEU A 315 13.37 -21.95 2.23
N GLU A 316 13.52 -22.20 0.95
CA GLU A 316 14.75 -21.85 0.20
C GLU A 316 14.96 -20.33 0.15
N THR A 317 13.89 -19.58 0.12
CA THR A 317 13.90 -18.12 0.22
C THR A 317 12.65 -17.65 0.94
N ILE A 318 12.81 -16.57 1.70
CA ILE A 318 11.70 -15.87 2.37
C ILE A 318 11.03 -14.84 1.45
N VAL A 319 11.59 -14.59 0.29
CA VAL A 319 11.00 -13.74 -0.73
C VAL A 319 9.88 -14.53 -1.43
N PRO A 320 8.60 -14.11 -1.32
CA PRO A 320 7.51 -14.83 -1.96
C PRO A 320 7.67 -14.90 -3.47
N THR A 321 7.37 -16.05 -4.06
CA THR A 321 7.58 -16.35 -5.50
C THR A 321 6.91 -15.35 -6.42
N ILE A 322 5.81 -14.70 -5.98
CA ILE A 322 5.12 -13.67 -6.78
C ILE A 322 6.01 -12.48 -7.15
N TYR A 323 7.08 -12.23 -6.39
CA TYR A 323 8.03 -11.15 -6.70
C TYR A 323 9.12 -11.58 -7.70
N GLY A 324 9.30 -12.90 -7.89
CA GLY A 324 10.44 -13.43 -8.62
C GLY A 324 11.77 -13.12 -7.92
N ASP A 325 12.87 -13.34 -8.64
CA ASP A 325 14.21 -13.08 -8.12
C ASP A 325 14.46 -11.57 -7.93
N ILE A 326 15.23 -11.22 -6.90
CA ILE A 326 15.79 -9.88 -6.73
C ILE A 326 17.11 -9.83 -7.52
N TYR A 327 17.20 -8.92 -8.47
CA TYR A 327 18.37 -8.73 -9.32
C TYR A 327 18.80 -7.26 -9.37
N GLN A 328 20.00 -7.01 -9.84
CA GLN A 328 20.53 -5.66 -10.02
C GLN A 328 20.40 -5.26 -11.49
N ASP A 329 19.79 -4.12 -11.75
CA ASP A 329 19.67 -3.58 -13.10
C ASP A 329 21.01 -2.97 -13.60
N GLU A 330 21.06 -2.50 -14.86
CA GLU A 330 22.24 -1.89 -15.48
C GLU A 330 22.77 -0.66 -14.73
N LYS A 331 21.94 -0.02 -13.91
CA LYS A 331 22.31 1.15 -13.09
C LYS A 331 22.74 0.74 -11.68
N GLY A 332 22.80 -0.56 -11.39
CA GLY A 332 23.14 -1.10 -10.09
C GLY A 332 22.01 -1.00 -9.05
N ILE A 333 20.76 -0.75 -9.48
CA ILE A 333 19.59 -0.63 -8.62
C ILE A 333 18.90 -2.01 -8.52
N LEU A 334 18.55 -2.42 -7.31
CA LEU A 334 17.84 -3.68 -7.07
C LEU A 334 16.38 -3.58 -7.54
N GLN A 335 15.95 -4.61 -8.25
CA GLN A 335 14.61 -4.78 -8.79
C GLN A 335 14.10 -6.18 -8.49
N THR A 336 12.78 -6.37 -8.53
CA THR A 336 12.16 -7.70 -8.54
C THR A 336 11.79 -8.06 -9.98
N ARG A 337 12.03 -9.32 -10.38
CA ARG A 337 11.80 -9.78 -11.76
C ARG A 337 10.33 -9.70 -12.17
N ASP A 338 9.43 -10.07 -11.26
CA ASP A 338 7.99 -10.14 -11.55
C ASP A 338 7.22 -8.99 -10.90
N ALA A 339 6.47 -9.23 -9.84
CA ALA A 339 5.68 -8.18 -9.23
C ALA A 339 6.55 -7.17 -8.48
N GLN A 340 6.42 -5.89 -8.79
CA GLN A 340 7.04 -4.82 -8.00
C GLN A 340 6.33 -4.60 -6.67
N ARG A 341 5.02 -4.83 -6.66
CA ARG A 341 4.17 -4.74 -5.47
C ARG A 341 3.07 -5.76 -5.55
N THR A 342 2.70 -6.27 -4.40
CA THR A 342 1.53 -7.12 -4.25
C THR A 342 0.46 -6.40 -3.44
N GLY A 343 -0.76 -6.82 -3.63
CA GLY A 343 -1.91 -6.43 -2.82
C GLY A 343 -2.75 -7.67 -2.60
N CYS A 344 -3.96 -7.50 -2.07
CA CYS A 344 -4.92 -8.59 -2.06
C CYS A 344 -5.10 -9.16 -3.46
N SER A 345 -5.21 -10.48 -3.59
CA SER A 345 -5.58 -11.13 -4.86
C SER A 345 -6.79 -10.39 -5.47
N MET A 346 -6.73 -10.10 -6.77
CA MET A 346 -7.77 -9.36 -7.50
C MET A 346 -8.16 -8.01 -6.85
N CYS A 347 -7.19 -7.21 -6.43
CA CYS A 347 -7.41 -5.83 -6.04
C CYS A 347 -7.36 -4.93 -7.27
N GLY A 348 -8.41 -4.16 -7.55
CA GLY A 348 -8.47 -3.27 -8.72
C GLY A 348 -7.90 -1.87 -8.51
N PHE A 349 -7.41 -1.54 -7.31
CA PHE A 349 -6.77 -0.25 -7.09
C PHE A 349 -5.46 -0.15 -7.88
N GLY A 350 -5.39 0.84 -8.76
CA GLY A 350 -4.23 1.09 -9.60
C GLY A 350 -4.22 0.34 -10.93
N ILE A 351 -5.05 -0.67 -11.13
CA ILE A 351 -5.06 -1.52 -12.34
C ILE A 351 -5.13 -0.73 -13.65
N HIS A 352 -5.84 0.40 -13.66
CA HIS A 352 -5.98 1.28 -14.83
C HIS A 352 -4.70 2.01 -15.24
N ARG A 353 -3.61 1.86 -14.48
CA ARG A 353 -2.28 2.42 -14.72
C ARG A 353 -1.23 1.36 -14.98
N GLU A 354 -1.60 0.10 -14.84
CA GLU A 354 -0.69 -1.02 -15.10
C GLU A 354 -0.67 -1.35 -16.59
N GLU A 355 0.51 -1.57 -17.12
CA GLU A 355 0.70 -2.14 -18.45
C GLU A 355 0.39 -3.64 -18.43
N ARG A 356 0.03 -4.19 -19.57
CA ARG A 356 -0.23 -5.62 -19.69
C ARG A 356 1.05 -6.38 -20.09
N PRO A 357 1.26 -7.58 -19.55
CA PRO A 357 0.41 -8.32 -18.64
C PRO A 357 0.41 -7.72 -17.23
N ASN A 358 -0.78 -7.37 -16.74
CA ASN A 358 -0.97 -6.85 -15.39
C ASN A 358 -1.23 -7.98 -14.38
N ARG A 359 -1.39 -7.65 -13.10
CA ARG A 359 -1.62 -8.65 -12.03
C ARG A 359 -2.85 -9.52 -12.23
N PHE A 360 -3.87 -9.07 -13.00
CA PHE A 360 -5.04 -9.90 -13.32
C PHE A 360 -4.71 -10.91 -14.42
N ASP A 361 -3.90 -10.52 -15.41
CA ASP A 361 -3.37 -11.44 -16.42
C ASP A 361 -2.49 -12.51 -15.79
N LEU A 362 -1.60 -12.11 -14.88
CA LEU A 362 -0.74 -13.04 -14.13
C LEU A 362 -1.53 -13.99 -13.21
N LEU A 363 -2.68 -13.57 -12.67
CA LEU A 363 -3.54 -14.48 -11.94
C LEU A 363 -4.18 -15.52 -12.87
N TRP A 364 -4.60 -15.12 -14.07
CA TRP A 364 -5.11 -16.08 -15.07
C TRP A 364 -4.08 -17.18 -15.35
N GLU A 365 -2.81 -16.81 -15.50
CA GLU A 365 -1.73 -17.77 -15.73
C GLU A 365 -1.55 -18.74 -14.56
N ARG A 366 -1.53 -18.23 -13.33
CA ARG A 366 -1.26 -19.04 -12.13
C ARG A 366 -2.47 -19.83 -11.64
N ASN A 367 -3.67 -19.28 -11.78
CA ASN A 367 -4.90 -19.89 -11.30
C ASN A 367 -6.11 -19.48 -12.15
N PRO A 368 -6.28 -20.09 -13.35
CA PRO A 368 -7.37 -19.75 -14.28
C PRO A 368 -8.77 -19.88 -13.68
N LYS A 369 -8.98 -20.86 -12.78
CA LYS A 369 -10.28 -21.07 -12.12
C LYS A 369 -10.63 -19.94 -11.16
N GLU A 370 -9.66 -19.46 -10.41
CA GLU A 370 -9.84 -18.32 -9.51
C GLU A 370 -10.09 -17.03 -10.31
N TRP A 371 -9.33 -16.84 -11.40
CA TRP A 371 -9.51 -15.71 -12.31
C TRP A 371 -10.92 -15.69 -12.90
N GLU A 372 -11.40 -16.82 -13.44
CA GLU A 372 -12.74 -16.97 -14.02
C GLU A 372 -13.84 -16.62 -13.00
N PHE A 373 -13.71 -17.09 -11.76
CA PHE A 373 -14.64 -16.75 -10.70
C PHE A 373 -14.68 -15.24 -10.43
N TRP A 374 -13.50 -14.62 -10.24
CA TRP A 374 -13.43 -13.20 -9.94
C TRP A 374 -13.86 -12.33 -11.11
N MET A 375 -13.57 -12.73 -12.32
CA MET A 375 -13.95 -11.96 -13.51
C MET A 375 -15.44 -11.98 -13.77
N HIS A 376 -16.14 -13.10 -13.54
CA HIS A 376 -17.48 -13.29 -14.09
C HIS A 376 -18.54 -13.74 -13.08
N ARG A 377 -18.20 -14.06 -11.82
CA ARG A 377 -19.14 -14.77 -10.92
C ARG A 377 -19.24 -14.19 -9.52
N ILE A 378 -18.99 -12.89 -9.35
CA ILE A 378 -19.04 -12.26 -8.03
C ILE A 378 -20.45 -11.78 -7.68
N CYS A 379 -21.10 -11.06 -8.60
CA CYS A 379 -22.39 -10.41 -8.41
C CYS A 379 -23.40 -10.91 -9.42
N GLN A 380 -24.67 -10.69 -9.12
CA GLN A 380 -25.78 -10.83 -10.09
C GLN A 380 -26.46 -9.49 -10.26
N ASP A 381 -26.87 -9.18 -11.47
CA ASP A 381 -27.72 -8.03 -11.75
C ASP A 381 -29.22 -8.33 -11.55
N ASP A 382 -30.05 -7.34 -11.83
CA ASP A 382 -31.51 -7.44 -11.65
C ASP A 382 -32.15 -8.51 -12.57
N ASN A 383 -31.47 -8.91 -13.64
CA ASN A 383 -31.90 -9.98 -14.54
C ASN A 383 -31.39 -11.37 -14.12
N GLY A 384 -30.59 -11.44 -13.04
CA GLY A 384 -29.96 -12.66 -12.57
C GLY A 384 -28.68 -13.05 -13.33
N GLU A 385 -28.17 -12.19 -14.22
CA GLU A 385 -26.92 -12.44 -14.94
C GLU A 385 -25.71 -12.22 -14.05
N TRP A 386 -24.80 -13.19 -14.05
CA TRP A 386 -23.57 -13.12 -13.30
C TRP A 386 -22.58 -12.15 -13.95
N TYR A 387 -21.89 -11.37 -13.11
CA TYR A 387 -20.78 -10.51 -13.50
C TYR A 387 -19.74 -10.40 -12.37
N GLY A 388 -18.60 -9.83 -12.70
CA GLY A 388 -17.54 -9.59 -11.75
C GLY A 388 -16.67 -8.39 -12.15
N TRP A 389 -15.36 -8.60 -12.17
CA TRP A 389 -14.40 -7.59 -12.58
C TRP A 389 -14.53 -7.18 -14.05
N ASP A 390 -14.99 -8.06 -14.94
CA ASP A 390 -15.25 -7.78 -16.35
C ASP A 390 -16.09 -6.51 -16.52
N ARG A 391 -17.25 -6.45 -15.87
CA ARG A 391 -18.16 -5.29 -15.95
C ARG A 391 -17.55 -4.03 -15.36
N ALA A 392 -16.83 -4.16 -14.24
CA ALA A 392 -16.17 -3.02 -13.59
C ALA A 392 -15.01 -2.46 -14.42
N LEU A 393 -14.19 -3.33 -15.02
CA LEU A 393 -13.04 -2.95 -15.85
C LEU A 393 -13.49 -2.34 -17.18
N ASP A 394 -14.49 -2.94 -17.84
CA ASP A 394 -15.08 -2.39 -19.08
C ASP A 394 -15.62 -0.99 -18.85
N TYR A 395 -16.31 -0.76 -17.73
CA TYR A 395 -16.89 0.55 -17.41
C TYR A 395 -15.83 1.63 -17.20
N ILE A 396 -14.70 1.31 -16.56
CA ILE A 396 -13.60 2.27 -16.37
C ILE A 396 -12.64 2.33 -17.56
N GLY A 397 -12.86 1.52 -18.61
CA GLY A 397 -12.07 1.49 -19.84
C GLY A 397 -10.74 0.77 -19.69
N VAL A 398 -10.67 -0.27 -18.88
CA VAL A 398 -9.47 -1.12 -18.70
C VAL A 398 -9.64 -2.42 -19.48
N LYS A 399 -8.74 -2.71 -20.39
CA LYS A 399 -8.72 -3.95 -21.17
C LYS A 399 -8.31 -5.12 -20.25
N TRP A 400 -9.07 -6.22 -20.31
CA TRP A 400 -8.83 -7.42 -19.50
C TRP A 400 -8.89 -8.71 -20.32
N GLN A 401 -9.50 -8.65 -21.53
CA GLN A 401 -9.70 -9.80 -22.40
C GLN A 401 -8.36 -10.39 -22.87
N LYS A 402 -8.36 -11.69 -23.18
CA LYS A 402 -7.24 -12.43 -23.76
C LYS A 402 -5.93 -12.28 -23.00
N PRO A 403 -5.88 -12.58 -21.69
CA PRO A 403 -4.65 -12.43 -20.89
C PRO A 403 -3.47 -13.24 -21.46
N TRP A 404 -3.72 -14.41 -22.07
CA TRP A 404 -2.71 -15.29 -22.65
C TRP A 404 -1.86 -14.61 -23.73
N LEU A 405 -2.43 -13.73 -24.56
CA LEU A 405 -1.67 -13.04 -25.61
C LEU A 405 -0.57 -12.15 -25.04
N TYR A 406 -0.88 -11.40 -24.01
CA TYR A 406 0.07 -10.48 -23.39
C TYR A 406 1.15 -11.21 -22.59
N ILE A 407 0.80 -12.35 -22.00
CA ILE A 407 1.75 -13.20 -21.28
C ILE A 407 2.74 -13.83 -22.28
N GLU A 408 2.23 -14.31 -23.41
CA GLU A 408 3.06 -14.88 -24.48
C GLU A 408 3.98 -13.84 -25.12
N GLU A 409 3.46 -12.63 -25.40
CA GLU A 409 4.27 -11.52 -25.91
C GLU A 409 5.41 -11.16 -24.94
N LYS A 410 5.13 -11.09 -23.63
CA LYS A 410 6.15 -10.83 -22.61
C LYS A 410 7.22 -11.93 -22.60
N ARG A 411 6.81 -13.20 -22.59
CA ARG A 411 7.74 -14.34 -22.60
C ARG A 411 8.64 -14.34 -23.83
N ASN A 412 8.08 -14.04 -24.99
CA ASN A 412 8.85 -13.95 -26.24
C ASN A 412 9.86 -12.81 -26.20
N ALA A 413 9.47 -11.63 -25.66
CA ALA A 413 10.38 -10.50 -25.50
C ALA A 413 11.53 -10.83 -24.53
N GLU A 414 11.25 -11.46 -23.40
CA GLU A 414 12.26 -11.90 -22.43
C GLU A 414 13.21 -12.97 -23.02
N ALA A 415 12.71 -13.91 -23.83
CA ALA A 415 13.53 -14.89 -24.53
C ALA A 415 14.49 -14.24 -25.54
N VAL A 416 14.03 -13.26 -26.31
CA VAL A 416 14.85 -12.49 -27.26
C VAL A 416 15.93 -11.70 -26.52
N GLU A 417 15.59 -11.06 -25.40
CA GLU A 417 16.54 -10.32 -24.57
C GLU A 417 17.63 -11.24 -24.00
N GLN A 418 17.25 -12.41 -23.49
CA GLN A 418 18.21 -13.41 -23.01
C GLN A 418 19.16 -13.88 -24.10
N LEU A 419 18.66 -14.16 -25.31
CA LEU A 419 19.50 -14.56 -26.44
C LEU A 419 20.48 -13.44 -26.82
N SER A 420 20.04 -12.19 -26.85
CA SER A 420 20.92 -11.05 -27.16
C SER A 420 22.03 -10.86 -26.12
N MET A 421 21.72 -11.10 -24.83
CA MET A 421 22.73 -11.08 -23.75
C MET A 421 23.76 -12.22 -23.88
N PHE A 422 23.34 -13.41 -24.32
CA PHE A 422 24.25 -14.54 -24.58
C PHE A 422 25.19 -14.24 -25.77
N ASP A 423 24.68 -13.67 -26.85
CA ASP A 423 25.47 -13.29 -28.01
C ASP A 423 26.50 -12.19 -27.69
N GLN A 424 26.13 -11.18 -26.89
CA GLN A 424 27.06 -10.16 -26.41
C GLN A 424 28.18 -10.73 -25.52
N LYS A 425 27.85 -11.65 -24.61
CA LYS A 425 28.85 -12.31 -23.75
C LYS A 425 29.79 -13.22 -24.58
N SER A 426 29.26 -13.95 -25.55
CA SER A 426 30.10 -14.80 -26.43
C SER A 426 31.04 -13.97 -27.28
N THR A 427 30.59 -12.83 -27.79
CA THR A 427 31.43 -11.91 -28.56
C THR A 427 32.53 -11.26 -27.70
N THR A 428 32.22 -10.93 -26.44
CA THR A 428 33.19 -10.36 -25.51
C THR A 428 34.24 -11.39 -25.06
N MET A 429 33.85 -12.67 -24.88
CA MET A 429 34.79 -13.75 -24.56
C MET A 429 35.71 -14.06 -25.75
N SER A 430 35.19 -14.13 -26.98
CA SER A 430 36.03 -14.35 -28.16
C SER A 430 37.06 -13.21 -28.39
N GLN A 431 36.67 -11.98 -28.09
CA GLN A 431 37.60 -10.82 -28.18
C GLN A 431 38.67 -10.82 -27.07
N LEU A 432 38.35 -11.40 -25.90
CA LEU A 432 39.34 -11.57 -24.83
C LEU A 432 40.30 -12.73 -25.11
N ASP A 433 39.84 -13.81 -25.72
CA ASP A 433 40.70 -14.93 -26.13
C ASP A 433 41.65 -14.55 -27.26
N ASP A 434 41.21 -13.71 -28.22
CA ASP A 434 42.07 -13.15 -29.27
C ASP A 434 43.09 -12.16 -28.71
N ALA A 435 42.81 -11.44 -27.63
CA ALA A 435 43.73 -10.49 -27.00
C ALA A 435 44.77 -11.17 -26.09
N VAL A 436 44.57 -12.42 -25.68
CA VAL A 436 45.51 -13.22 -24.88
C VAL A 436 46.43 -14.04 -25.77
N ALA A 437 46.12 -14.17 -27.06
CA ALA A 437 46.90 -14.94 -28.04
C ALA A 437 47.97 -14.13 -28.82
N VAL A 438 48.16 -12.84 -28.48
CA VAL A 438 49.18 -11.94 -28.98
C VAL A 438 50.18 -11.58 -27.86
#